data_b7a0484ab4ae44877d45f32fb8cc21bd
#
_entry.id   b7a0484ab4ae44877d45f32fb8cc21bd
#
_cell.length_a   1.000
_cell.length_b   1.000
_cell.length_c   1.000
_cell.angle_alpha   90.00
_cell.angle_beta   90.00
_cell.angle_gamma   90.00
#
_symmetry.space_group_name_H-M   'P 1'
#
loop_
_entity.id
_entity.type
_entity.pdbx_description
1 polymer ?
#
loop_
_entity_poly.entity_id
_entity_poly.type
_entity_poly.pdbx_seq_one_letter_code
_entity_poly.pdbx_strand_id
1 'polypeptide(L)'
;MKLLFTSALSLLMLTGIAQSGQPFQITGSATTGNLTIAKVYLQYQSAGSNKVDSSDFINGTYSFQGNIDEATPARVRVKYQNGSDGKMVPSKQGRDMFMVFLQPGDIKIQSTDSFSNIKVSGSKAHDDYAKLTESIKPLTAKMDDLYKEYMAAAKDQKLQESIVAKADGLEQEISQSYGKFVTQHPSTPIAIFCLESFAGMDLDPAKIEPLFQQLPDQTRNSASGKNFEKRIQSAKSTAIGSMAPEFVQDDTLSRPV
;
A
#
# COMPACT_ATOMS: atom_id res chain seq x y z
N MET A 1 -44.91 31.70 49.01
CA MET A 1 -43.43 31.47 48.96
C MET A 1 -43.19 30.43 47.84
N LYS A 2 -42.88 30.92 46.63
CA LYS A 2 -42.64 30.06 45.43
C LYS A 2 -41.14 29.92 45.25
N LEU A 3 -40.62 28.70 45.44
CA LEU A 3 -39.23 28.37 45.11
C LEU A 3 -39.11 28.07 43.61
N LEU A 4 -38.33 28.90 42.94
CA LEU A 4 -37.89 28.68 41.54
C LEU A 4 -36.64 27.78 41.58
N PHE A 5 -36.76 26.56 41.04
CA PHE A 5 -35.63 25.68 40.75
C PHE A 5 -35.08 26.05 39.35
N THR A 6 -33.94 26.70 39.32
CA THR A 6 -33.16 26.92 38.11
C THR A 6 -32.28 25.72 37.88
N SER A 7 -32.66 24.88 36.90
CA SER A 7 -31.87 23.78 36.42
C SER A 7 -30.77 24.32 35.48
N ALA A 8 -29.53 24.30 35.94
CA ALA A 8 -28.37 24.60 35.12
C ALA A 8 -28.00 23.38 34.25
N LEU A 9 -28.33 23.45 32.98
CA LEU A 9 -27.92 22.45 31.95
C LEU A 9 -26.46 22.70 31.58
N SER A 10 -25.55 21.99 32.20
CA SER A 10 -24.13 22.01 31.82
C SER A 10 -23.93 21.29 30.49
N LEU A 11 -23.70 22.06 29.42
CA LEU A 11 -23.33 21.61 28.10
C LEU A 11 -21.86 21.15 28.14
N LEU A 12 -21.61 19.82 28.28
CA LEU A 12 -20.31 19.24 28.09
C LEU A 12 -19.95 19.34 26.58
N MET A 13 -19.11 20.32 26.26
CA MET A 13 -18.42 20.36 24.97
C MET A 13 -17.40 19.22 24.95
N LEU A 14 -17.77 18.10 24.33
CA LEU A 14 -16.77 17.12 23.87
C LEU A 14 -15.94 17.80 22.77
N THR A 15 -14.76 18.26 23.12
CA THR A 15 -13.73 18.59 22.13
C THR A 15 -13.27 17.27 21.46
N GLY A 16 -14.01 16.86 20.43
CA GLY A 16 -13.55 15.80 19.54
C GLY A 16 -12.24 16.27 18.92
N ILE A 17 -11.16 15.56 19.17
CA ILE A 17 -9.94 15.69 18.37
C ILE A 17 -10.40 15.36 16.96
N ALA A 18 -10.45 16.37 16.09
CA ALA A 18 -10.78 16.17 14.68
C ALA A 18 -9.70 15.23 14.12
N GLN A 19 -10.04 13.96 13.95
CA GLN A 19 -9.21 13.01 13.25
C GLN A 19 -9.13 13.51 11.80
N SER A 20 -7.95 13.93 11.35
CA SER A 20 -7.72 14.30 9.95
C SER A 20 -8.04 13.11 9.06
N GLY A 21 -8.63 13.37 7.89
CA GLY A 21 -8.98 12.35 6.91
C GLY A 21 -10.47 12.00 6.85
N GLN A 22 -10.83 11.29 5.80
CA GLN A 22 -12.20 10.82 5.56
C GLN A 22 -12.35 9.38 6.03
N PRO A 23 -13.52 9.00 6.58
CA PRO A 23 -13.75 7.67 7.11
C PRO A 23 -13.82 6.61 6.01
N PHE A 24 -13.25 5.44 6.29
CA PHE A 24 -13.48 4.23 5.55
C PHE A 24 -14.01 3.13 6.48
N GLN A 25 -14.78 2.21 5.92
CA GLN A 25 -15.19 1.00 6.58
C GLN A 25 -14.96 -0.20 5.69
N ILE A 26 -14.31 -1.24 6.20
CA ILE A 26 -14.17 -2.53 5.53
C ILE A 26 -15.14 -3.52 6.19
N THR A 27 -15.89 -4.24 5.37
CA THR A 27 -16.58 -5.46 5.78
C THR A 27 -16.05 -6.60 4.92
N GLY A 28 -15.39 -7.57 5.56
CA GLY A 28 -14.81 -8.72 4.89
C GLY A 28 -15.51 -10.02 5.26
N SER A 29 -15.59 -10.95 4.31
CA SER A 29 -16.05 -12.32 4.53
C SER A 29 -15.08 -13.32 3.94
N ALA A 30 -14.94 -14.48 4.58
CA ALA A 30 -14.10 -15.56 4.08
C ALA A 30 -14.67 -16.93 4.44
N THR A 31 -14.41 -17.91 3.58
CA THR A 31 -14.64 -19.33 3.87
C THR A 31 -13.28 -19.99 4.13
N THR A 32 -13.19 -20.80 5.17
CA THR A 32 -11.91 -21.27 5.74
C THR A 32 -11.69 -22.75 5.65
N GLY A 33 -12.31 -23.49 4.79
CA GLY A 33 -12.09 -24.95 4.69
C GLY A 33 -11.88 -25.61 6.07
N ASN A 34 -10.77 -26.31 6.26
CA ASN A 34 -10.44 -27.03 7.51
C ASN A 34 -9.66 -26.19 8.54
N LEU A 35 -9.32 -24.92 8.24
CA LEU A 35 -8.58 -24.04 9.14
C LEU A 35 -9.52 -23.02 9.78
N THR A 36 -9.29 -22.73 11.05
CA THR A 36 -10.03 -21.68 11.76
C THR A 36 -9.24 -20.39 11.71
N ILE A 37 -9.87 -19.30 11.28
CA ILE A 37 -9.28 -17.96 11.38
C ILE A 37 -9.26 -17.54 12.85
N ALA A 38 -8.08 -17.32 13.38
CA ALA A 38 -7.89 -16.83 14.74
C ALA A 38 -8.03 -15.30 14.79
N LYS A 39 -7.47 -14.58 13.80
CA LYS A 39 -7.49 -13.13 13.75
C LYS A 39 -7.19 -12.61 12.35
N VAL A 40 -7.78 -11.48 11.98
CA VAL A 40 -7.48 -10.73 10.76
C VAL A 40 -6.80 -9.42 11.15
N TYR A 41 -5.80 -9.02 10.38
CA TYR A 41 -5.02 -7.80 10.60
C TYR A 41 -5.07 -6.93 9.35
N LEU A 42 -5.23 -5.62 9.54
CA LEU A 42 -5.11 -4.59 8.53
C LEU A 42 -3.90 -3.74 8.83
N GLN A 43 -3.00 -3.59 7.85
CA GLN A 43 -1.82 -2.73 7.94
C GLN A 43 -1.83 -1.71 6.81
N TYR A 44 -1.75 -0.43 7.13
CA TYR A 44 -1.74 0.67 6.18
C TYR A 44 -0.98 1.87 6.74
N GLN A 45 -0.70 2.86 5.89
CA GLN A 45 -0.14 4.15 6.34
C GLN A 45 -1.24 5.21 6.39
N SER A 46 -1.22 6.04 7.42
CA SER A 46 -2.10 7.20 7.53
C SER A 46 -1.36 8.31 8.27
N ALA A 47 -1.42 9.52 7.74
CA ALA A 47 -0.73 10.70 8.29
C ALA A 47 0.77 10.44 8.58
N GLY A 48 1.48 9.77 7.67
CA GLY A 48 2.90 9.44 7.80
C GLY A 48 3.25 8.35 8.83
N SER A 49 2.25 7.71 9.44
CA SER A 49 2.46 6.67 10.46
C SER A 49 1.92 5.32 10.00
N ASN A 50 2.64 4.25 10.36
CA ASN A 50 2.14 2.90 10.17
C ASN A 50 1.01 2.60 11.16
N LYS A 51 -0.14 2.18 10.66
CA LYS A 51 -1.29 1.69 11.43
C LYS A 51 -1.40 0.19 11.29
N VAL A 52 -1.65 -0.49 12.39
CA VAL A 52 -1.93 -1.93 12.41
C VAL A 52 -3.15 -2.13 13.30
N ASP A 53 -4.24 -2.55 12.67
CA ASP A 53 -5.48 -2.91 13.35
C ASP A 53 -5.70 -4.41 13.32
N SER A 54 -6.54 -4.90 14.22
CA SER A 54 -6.94 -6.30 14.25
C SER A 54 -8.45 -6.44 14.44
N SER A 55 -9.01 -7.45 13.79
CA SER A 55 -10.42 -7.81 13.90
C SER A 55 -10.56 -9.28 14.25
N ASP A 56 -11.49 -9.58 15.13
CA ASP A 56 -11.91 -10.95 15.36
C ASP A 56 -12.70 -11.45 14.14
N PHE A 57 -12.62 -12.75 13.91
CA PHE A 57 -13.38 -13.40 12.84
C PHE A 57 -14.59 -14.11 13.44
N ILE A 58 -15.78 -13.52 13.24
CA ILE A 58 -17.02 -13.98 13.85
C ILE A 58 -18.05 -14.28 12.77
N ASN A 59 -18.63 -15.46 12.79
CA ASN A 59 -19.67 -15.87 11.84
C ASN A 59 -19.25 -15.69 10.36
N GLY A 60 -18.00 -16.00 10.04
CA GLY A 60 -17.48 -15.90 8.68
C GLY A 60 -17.11 -14.49 8.23
N THR A 61 -17.09 -13.50 9.12
CA THR A 61 -16.87 -12.08 8.79
C THR A 61 -15.84 -11.41 9.70
N TYR A 62 -15.26 -10.31 9.19
CA TYR A 62 -14.40 -9.38 9.91
C TYR A 62 -14.68 -7.95 9.47
N SER A 63 -14.28 -6.96 10.25
CA SER A 63 -14.47 -5.55 9.91
C SER A 63 -13.33 -4.67 10.40
N PHE A 64 -13.09 -3.58 9.68
CA PHE A 64 -12.18 -2.51 10.07
C PHE A 64 -12.81 -1.16 9.78
N GLN A 65 -12.41 -0.15 10.53
CA GLN A 65 -12.80 1.23 10.28
C GLN A 65 -11.62 2.16 10.62
N GLY A 66 -11.54 3.27 9.92
CA GLY A 66 -10.48 4.25 10.15
C GLY A 66 -10.65 5.48 9.29
N ASN A 67 -9.65 6.34 9.29
CA ASN A 67 -9.61 7.54 8.47
C ASN A 67 -8.37 7.55 7.60
N ILE A 68 -8.54 8.02 6.35
CA ILE A 68 -7.46 8.20 5.38
C ILE A 68 -7.67 9.51 4.62
N ASP A 69 -6.58 10.14 4.21
CA ASP A 69 -6.63 11.40 3.46
C ASP A 69 -6.72 11.19 1.96
N GLU A 70 -6.25 10.05 1.48
CA GLU A 70 -6.16 9.69 0.07
C GLU A 70 -6.26 8.18 -0.13
N ALA A 71 -6.38 7.73 -1.38
CA ALA A 71 -6.34 6.31 -1.71
C ALA A 71 -5.02 5.68 -1.23
N THR A 72 -5.11 4.70 -0.35
CA THR A 72 -3.97 4.17 0.40
C THR A 72 -3.86 2.66 0.21
N PRO A 73 -2.69 2.14 -0.20
CA PRO A 73 -2.47 0.70 -0.23
C PRO A 73 -2.45 0.14 1.20
N ALA A 74 -3.18 -0.94 1.39
CA ALA A 74 -3.27 -1.64 2.66
C ALA A 74 -3.04 -3.14 2.48
N ARG A 75 -2.40 -3.75 3.46
CA ARG A 75 -2.19 -5.19 3.51
C ARG A 75 -3.15 -5.81 4.52
N VAL A 76 -3.96 -6.75 4.05
CA VAL A 76 -4.80 -7.59 4.92
C VAL A 76 -4.15 -8.95 5.05
N ARG A 77 -3.98 -9.41 6.27
CA ARG A 77 -3.40 -10.73 6.56
C ARG A 77 -4.21 -11.47 7.60
N VAL A 78 -4.21 -12.78 7.50
CA VAL A 78 -4.92 -13.65 8.44
C VAL A 78 -3.93 -14.50 9.22
N LYS A 79 -4.28 -14.80 10.47
CA LYS A 79 -3.67 -15.87 11.25
C LYS A 79 -4.66 -17.01 11.42
N TYR A 80 -4.20 -18.22 11.16
CA TYR A 80 -4.98 -19.43 11.35
C TYR A 80 -4.53 -20.16 12.61
N GLN A 81 -5.48 -20.87 13.19
CA GLN A 81 -5.25 -21.91 14.18
C GLN A 81 -5.80 -23.23 13.69
N ASN A 82 -5.21 -24.32 14.16
CA ASN A 82 -5.71 -25.66 13.89
C ASN A 82 -6.95 -25.88 14.73
N GLY A 83 -8.05 -26.34 14.11
CA GLY A 83 -9.31 -26.58 14.77
C GLY A 83 -9.28 -27.71 15.82
N SER A 84 -8.31 -28.63 15.74
CA SER A 84 -8.21 -29.78 16.63
C SER A 84 -7.42 -29.53 17.93
N ASP A 85 -6.35 -28.73 17.89
CA ASP A 85 -5.46 -28.49 19.03
C ASP A 85 -5.22 -27.00 19.35
N GLY A 86 -5.86 -26.11 18.60
CA GLY A 86 -5.75 -24.66 18.77
C GLY A 86 -4.38 -24.05 18.48
N LYS A 87 -3.41 -24.84 17.97
CA LYS A 87 -2.09 -24.34 17.67
C LYS A 87 -2.10 -23.42 16.45
N MET A 88 -1.28 -22.37 16.51
CA MET A 88 -1.13 -21.45 15.40
C MET A 88 -0.50 -22.14 14.20
N VAL A 89 -1.09 -21.93 13.02
CA VAL A 89 -0.57 -22.42 11.75
C VAL A 89 0.41 -21.41 11.20
N PRO A 90 1.63 -21.81 10.71
CA PRO A 90 2.56 -20.90 10.06
C PRO A 90 1.92 -20.19 8.87
N SER A 91 2.09 -18.88 8.80
CA SER A 91 1.57 -18.08 7.68
C SER A 91 2.29 -18.41 6.38
N LYS A 92 1.53 -18.48 5.29
CA LYS A 92 2.04 -18.65 3.92
C LYS A 92 1.75 -17.39 3.12
N GLN A 93 2.81 -16.75 2.63
CA GLN A 93 2.68 -15.64 1.70
C GLN A 93 1.92 -16.10 0.44
N GLY A 94 1.11 -15.23 -0.14
CA GLY A 94 0.28 -15.56 -1.30
C GLY A 94 -1.03 -16.29 -0.98
N ARG A 95 -1.12 -17.00 0.16
CA ARG A 95 -2.37 -17.61 0.64
C ARG A 95 -3.06 -16.80 1.73
N ASP A 96 -2.27 -16.27 2.68
CA ASP A 96 -2.76 -15.72 3.94
C ASP A 96 -2.74 -14.20 3.99
N MET A 97 -2.46 -13.56 2.87
CA MET A 97 -2.47 -12.10 2.75
C MET A 97 -2.81 -11.64 1.34
N PHE A 98 -3.34 -10.43 1.26
CA PHE A 98 -3.57 -9.71 0.01
C PHE A 98 -3.38 -8.20 0.20
N MET A 99 -3.24 -7.49 -0.90
CA MET A 99 -3.26 -6.04 -0.94
C MET A 99 -4.62 -5.54 -1.39
N VAL A 100 -5.12 -4.50 -0.72
CA VAL A 100 -6.32 -3.77 -1.12
C VAL A 100 -6.02 -2.28 -1.07
N PHE A 101 -6.62 -1.50 -1.97
CA PHE A 101 -6.59 -0.05 -1.86
C PHE A 101 -7.77 0.43 -1.05
N LEU A 102 -7.48 1.11 0.05
CA LEU A 102 -8.45 1.83 0.84
C LEU A 102 -8.85 3.11 0.11
N GLN A 103 -10.11 3.45 0.23
CA GLN A 103 -10.73 4.67 -0.24
C GLN A 103 -11.79 5.08 0.77
N PRO A 104 -12.10 6.38 0.96
CA PRO A 104 -13.21 6.78 1.81
C PRO A 104 -14.53 6.12 1.40
N GLY A 105 -15.31 5.70 2.40
CA GLY A 105 -16.59 5.00 2.20
C GLY A 105 -16.54 3.51 2.56
N ASP A 106 -17.56 2.78 2.11
CA ASP A 106 -17.76 1.37 2.44
C ASP A 106 -17.08 0.46 1.42
N ILE A 107 -16.17 -0.38 1.89
CA ILE A 107 -15.42 -1.35 1.11
C ILE A 107 -15.86 -2.75 1.53
N LYS A 108 -16.31 -3.55 0.58
CA LYS A 108 -16.67 -4.94 0.82
C LYS A 108 -15.63 -5.87 0.20
N ILE A 109 -15.17 -6.84 0.97
CA ILE A 109 -14.17 -7.83 0.56
C ILE A 109 -14.78 -9.22 0.75
N GLN A 110 -14.73 -10.02 -0.29
CA GLN A 110 -15.16 -11.41 -0.24
C GLN A 110 -14.01 -12.31 -0.66
N SER A 111 -13.49 -13.11 0.27
CA SER A 111 -12.54 -14.17 -0.02
C SER A 111 -13.30 -15.43 -0.46
N THR A 112 -12.86 -16.04 -1.56
CA THR A 112 -13.46 -17.28 -2.07
C THR A 112 -12.59 -18.49 -1.67
N ASP A 113 -12.07 -19.26 -2.56
CA ASP A 113 -11.35 -20.52 -2.28
C ASP A 113 -10.16 -20.42 -1.31
N SER A 114 -9.54 -19.24 -1.25
CA SER A 114 -8.47 -18.92 -0.29
C SER A 114 -8.65 -17.50 0.24
N PHE A 115 -8.00 -17.18 1.37
CA PHE A 115 -8.09 -15.83 1.94
C PHE A 115 -7.58 -14.76 0.97
N SER A 116 -6.58 -15.06 0.15
CA SER A 116 -6.00 -14.13 -0.83
C SER A 116 -6.78 -14.03 -2.15
N ASN A 117 -7.67 -14.96 -2.44
CA ASN A 117 -8.51 -14.90 -3.64
C ASN A 117 -9.76 -14.04 -3.34
N ILE A 118 -9.67 -12.76 -3.65
CA ILE A 118 -10.64 -11.76 -3.22
C ILE A 118 -11.44 -11.16 -4.37
N LYS A 119 -12.69 -10.81 -4.05
CA LYS A 119 -13.50 -9.84 -4.80
C LYS A 119 -13.71 -8.63 -3.92
N VAL A 120 -13.44 -7.45 -4.44
CA VAL A 120 -13.59 -6.18 -3.73
C VAL A 120 -14.62 -5.33 -4.44
N SER A 121 -15.39 -4.57 -3.69
CA SER A 121 -16.31 -3.56 -4.20
C SER A 121 -16.33 -2.35 -3.28
N GLY A 122 -16.69 -1.17 -3.81
CA GLY A 122 -16.72 0.09 -3.07
C GLY A 122 -15.39 0.86 -3.06
N SER A 123 -14.37 0.40 -3.79
CA SER A 123 -13.11 1.12 -3.94
C SER A 123 -12.70 1.22 -5.40
N LYS A 124 -12.87 2.41 -5.99
CA LYS A 124 -12.39 2.72 -7.36
C LYS A 124 -10.86 2.58 -7.46
N ALA A 125 -10.14 2.92 -6.40
CA ALA A 125 -8.70 2.73 -6.32
C ALA A 125 -8.32 1.25 -6.43
N HIS A 126 -9.07 0.36 -5.75
CA HIS A 126 -8.84 -1.08 -5.88
C HIS A 126 -9.25 -1.61 -7.25
N ASP A 127 -10.33 -1.11 -7.85
CA ASP A 127 -10.74 -1.51 -9.20
C ASP A 127 -9.65 -1.20 -10.24
N ASP A 128 -9.02 -0.03 -10.13
CA ASP A 128 -7.92 0.34 -11.01
C ASP A 128 -6.65 -0.48 -10.73
N TYR A 129 -6.36 -0.76 -9.46
CA TYR A 129 -5.28 -1.68 -9.07
C TYR A 129 -5.50 -3.10 -9.60
N ALA A 130 -6.72 -3.61 -9.54
CA ALA A 130 -7.07 -4.93 -10.07
C ALA A 130 -6.87 -5.01 -11.61
N LYS A 131 -7.24 -3.96 -12.35
CA LYS A 131 -6.98 -3.88 -13.80
C LYS A 131 -5.49 -3.89 -14.11
N LEU A 132 -4.72 -3.10 -13.37
CA LEU A 132 -3.27 -3.06 -13.52
C LEU A 132 -2.65 -4.42 -13.23
N THR A 133 -2.98 -5.04 -12.09
CA THR A 133 -2.44 -6.35 -11.70
C THR A 133 -2.82 -7.45 -12.68
N GLU A 134 -4.03 -7.45 -13.23
CA GLU A 134 -4.41 -8.41 -14.26
C GLU A 134 -3.59 -8.21 -15.54
N SER A 135 -3.27 -6.96 -15.93
CA SER A 135 -2.45 -6.66 -17.10
C SER A 135 -0.99 -7.14 -16.97
N ILE A 136 -0.43 -7.12 -15.76
CA ILE A 136 0.96 -7.57 -15.49
C ILE A 136 1.05 -9.03 -15.05
N LYS A 137 -0.06 -9.71 -14.82
CA LYS A 137 -0.12 -11.10 -14.36
C LYS A 137 0.70 -12.10 -15.20
N PRO A 138 0.73 -12.00 -16.54
CA PRO A 138 1.59 -12.87 -17.34
C PRO A 138 3.09 -12.65 -17.06
N LEU A 139 3.50 -11.42 -16.73
CA LEU A 139 4.89 -11.10 -16.41
C LEU A 139 5.26 -11.58 -15.00
N THR A 140 4.37 -11.37 -14.03
CA THR A 140 4.58 -11.86 -12.66
C THR A 140 4.61 -13.38 -12.59
N ALA A 141 3.81 -14.09 -13.38
CA ALA A 141 3.87 -15.54 -13.48
C ALA A 141 5.23 -16.03 -14.00
N LYS A 142 5.78 -15.36 -15.03
CA LYS A 142 7.14 -15.67 -15.53
C LYS A 142 8.21 -15.39 -14.45
N MET A 143 8.04 -14.33 -13.67
CA MET A 143 8.94 -14.01 -12.56
C MET A 143 8.93 -15.11 -11.49
N ASP A 144 7.74 -15.62 -11.14
CA ASP A 144 7.59 -16.74 -10.20
C ASP A 144 8.28 -18.01 -10.71
N ASP A 145 8.22 -18.26 -12.01
CA ASP A 145 8.90 -19.41 -12.61
C ASP A 145 10.43 -19.24 -12.61
N LEU A 146 10.94 -18.03 -12.93
CA LEU A 146 12.37 -17.73 -12.82
C LEU A 146 12.86 -17.86 -11.36
N TYR A 147 12.04 -17.46 -10.38
CA TYR A 147 12.40 -17.66 -8.98
C TYR A 147 12.53 -19.15 -8.62
N LYS A 148 11.63 -20.02 -9.10
CA LYS A 148 11.72 -21.48 -8.91
C LYS A 148 12.97 -22.05 -9.56
N GLU A 149 13.28 -21.61 -10.81
CA GLU A 149 14.50 -21.99 -11.52
C GLU A 149 15.77 -21.58 -10.74
N TYR A 150 15.79 -20.34 -10.23
CA TYR A 150 16.88 -19.81 -9.42
C TYR A 150 17.11 -20.65 -8.16
N MET A 151 16.05 -21.00 -7.45
CA MET A 151 16.14 -21.85 -6.26
C MET A 151 16.59 -23.27 -6.59
N ALA A 152 16.22 -23.82 -7.73
CA ALA A 152 16.65 -25.13 -8.21
C ALA A 152 18.12 -25.14 -8.68
N ALA A 153 18.62 -24.01 -9.20
CA ALA A 153 19.99 -23.87 -9.67
C ALA A 153 21.06 -23.93 -8.55
N ALA A 154 20.64 -23.82 -7.29
CA ALA A 154 21.34 -23.94 -5.99
C ALA A 154 22.88 -23.70 -5.97
N LYS A 155 23.68 -24.33 -6.79
CA LYS A 155 25.16 -24.26 -6.81
C LYS A 155 25.74 -23.90 -8.18
N ASP A 156 24.91 -23.75 -9.20
CA ASP A 156 25.34 -23.33 -10.54
C ASP A 156 25.29 -21.81 -10.67
N GLN A 157 26.39 -21.14 -10.31
CA GLN A 157 26.49 -19.69 -10.32
C GLN A 157 26.23 -19.11 -11.72
N LYS A 158 26.72 -19.76 -12.80
CA LYS A 158 26.49 -19.24 -14.16
C LYS A 158 25.02 -19.28 -14.56
N LEU A 159 24.34 -20.35 -14.15
CA LEU A 159 22.88 -20.43 -14.38
C LEU A 159 22.14 -19.40 -13.56
N GLN A 160 22.49 -19.21 -12.28
CA GLN A 160 21.90 -18.16 -11.43
C GLN A 160 22.10 -16.76 -12.03
N GLU A 161 23.30 -16.39 -12.48
CA GLU A 161 23.57 -15.12 -13.16
C GLU A 161 22.72 -14.93 -14.41
N SER A 162 22.54 -15.98 -15.21
CA SER A 162 21.67 -15.94 -16.40
C SER A 162 20.20 -15.74 -16.03
N ILE A 163 19.74 -16.34 -14.93
CA ILE A 163 18.36 -16.20 -14.46
C ILE A 163 18.12 -14.77 -13.93
N VAL A 164 19.08 -14.22 -13.17
CA VAL A 164 19.02 -12.83 -12.69
C VAL A 164 18.90 -11.85 -13.86
N ALA A 165 19.72 -11.99 -14.90
CA ALA A 165 19.63 -11.11 -16.08
C ALA A 165 18.25 -11.17 -16.78
N LYS A 166 17.61 -12.35 -16.80
CA LYS A 166 16.22 -12.49 -17.32
C LYS A 166 15.20 -11.81 -16.39
N ALA A 167 15.38 -11.96 -15.07
CA ALA A 167 14.53 -11.34 -14.07
C ALA A 167 14.59 -9.80 -14.17
N ASP A 168 15.79 -9.21 -14.33
CA ASP A 168 15.98 -7.77 -14.53
C ASP A 168 15.20 -7.26 -15.75
N GLY A 169 15.18 -8.01 -16.84
CA GLY A 169 14.38 -7.68 -18.03
C GLY A 169 12.87 -7.68 -17.74
N LEU A 170 12.38 -8.69 -17.02
CA LEU A 170 10.97 -8.76 -16.63
C LEU A 170 10.59 -7.66 -15.63
N GLU A 171 11.46 -7.31 -14.69
CA GLU A 171 11.23 -6.18 -13.78
C GLU A 171 11.08 -4.87 -14.53
N GLN A 172 11.89 -4.65 -15.57
CA GLN A 172 11.76 -3.48 -16.44
C GLN A 172 10.42 -3.47 -17.18
N GLU A 173 9.97 -4.60 -17.73
CA GLU A 173 8.68 -4.70 -18.41
C GLU A 173 7.50 -4.44 -17.44
N ILE A 174 7.58 -4.99 -16.23
CA ILE A 174 6.59 -4.73 -15.16
C ILE A 174 6.60 -3.24 -14.81
N SER A 175 7.77 -2.65 -14.54
CA SER A 175 7.92 -1.23 -14.25
C SER A 175 7.32 -0.35 -15.34
N GLN A 176 7.63 -0.61 -16.61
CA GLN A 176 7.07 0.12 -17.75
C GLN A 176 5.53 0.02 -17.81
N SER A 177 4.96 -1.12 -17.38
CA SER A 177 3.51 -1.30 -17.33
C SER A 177 2.84 -0.34 -16.34
N TYR A 178 3.48 -0.05 -15.20
CA TYR A 178 3.01 0.97 -14.25
C TYR A 178 3.04 2.39 -14.88
N GLY A 179 4.14 2.76 -15.54
CA GLY A 179 4.24 4.05 -16.24
C GLY A 179 3.20 4.20 -17.36
N LYS A 180 3.00 3.15 -18.16
CA LYS A 180 1.97 3.11 -19.20
C LYS A 180 0.56 3.27 -18.62
N PHE A 181 0.28 2.61 -17.49
CA PHE A 181 -1.03 2.71 -16.84
C PHE A 181 -1.34 4.15 -16.42
N VAL A 182 -0.39 4.86 -15.81
CA VAL A 182 -0.57 6.27 -15.44
C VAL A 182 -0.77 7.16 -16.67
N THR A 183 0.00 6.95 -17.73
CA THR A 183 -0.16 7.69 -18.98
C THR A 183 -1.56 7.53 -19.57
N GLN A 184 -2.13 6.32 -19.51
CA GLN A 184 -3.45 6.03 -20.01
C GLN A 184 -4.58 6.47 -19.06
N HIS A 185 -4.29 6.55 -17.76
CA HIS A 185 -5.26 6.85 -16.70
C HIS A 185 -4.71 7.89 -15.71
N PRO A 186 -4.41 9.14 -16.15
CA PRO A 186 -3.75 10.13 -15.28
C PRO A 186 -4.59 10.54 -14.06
N SER A 187 -5.91 10.37 -14.11
CA SER A 187 -6.82 10.66 -13.00
C SER A 187 -7.11 9.44 -12.10
N THR A 188 -6.36 8.35 -12.24
CA THR A 188 -6.52 7.20 -11.36
C THR A 188 -6.15 7.55 -9.92
N PRO A 189 -6.92 7.11 -8.91
CA PRO A 189 -6.57 7.34 -7.51
C PRO A 189 -5.24 6.69 -7.07
N ILE A 190 -4.73 5.73 -7.85
CA ILE A 190 -3.45 5.04 -7.57
C ILE A 190 -2.27 5.61 -8.38
N ALA A 191 -2.40 6.82 -8.94
CA ALA A 191 -1.39 7.39 -9.84
C ALA A 191 -0.01 7.51 -9.18
N ILE A 192 0.07 8.03 -7.94
CA ILE A 192 1.34 8.16 -7.23
C ILE A 192 1.96 6.79 -6.95
N PHE A 193 1.17 5.82 -6.49
CA PHE A 193 1.63 4.44 -6.31
C PHE A 193 2.23 3.84 -7.60
N CYS A 194 1.58 4.09 -8.75
CA CYS A 194 2.09 3.63 -10.03
C CYS A 194 3.38 4.36 -10.43
N LEU A 195 3.48 5.67 -10.21
CA LEU A 195 4.72 6.41 -10.48
C LEU A 195 5.86 5.99 -9.56
N GLU A 196 5.60 5.73 -8.28
CA GLU A 196 6.60 5.17 -7.35
C GLU A 196 7.11 3.81 -7.82
N SER A 197 6.20 2.94 -8.27
CA SER A 197 6.55 1.62 -8.80
C SER A 197 7.31 1.72 -10.13
N PHE A 198 6.98 2.68 -10.98
CA PHE A 198 7.70 2.95 -12.24
C PHE A 198 9.07 3.56 -11.99
N ALA A 199 9.19 4.49 -11.06
CA ALA A 199 10.44 5.15 -10.72
C ALA A 199 11.47 4.19 -10.09
N GLY A 200 10.99 3.19 -9.36
CA GLY A 200 11.87 2.29 -8.63
C GLY A 200 12.72 3.01 -7.58
N MET A 201 13.89 2.45 -7.26
CA MET A 201 14.83 3.05 -6.31
C MET A 201 15.64 4.18 -6.95
N ASP A 202 16.06 4.00 -8.19
CA ASP A 202 16.90 4.93 -8.95
C ASP A 202 16.03 5.82 -9.84
N LEU A 203 15.32 6.76 -9.23
CA LEU A 203 14.40 7.66 -9.92
C LEU A 203 15.15 8.52 -10.96
N ASP A 204 14.80 8.35 -12.25
CA ASP A 204 15.26 9.21 -13.35
C ASP A 204 14.28 10.40 -13.50
N PRO A 205 14.68 11.62 -13.08
CA PRO A 205 13.81 12.79 -13.14
C PRO A 205 13.32 13.11 -14.54
N ALA A 206 14.16 12.86 -15.56
CA ALA A 206 13.83 13.18 -16.96
C ALA A 206 12.65 12.32 -17.47
N LYS A 207 12.50 11.11 -16.96
CA LYS A 207 11.40 10.21 -17.31
C LYS A 207 10.15 10.42 -16.45
N ILE A 208 10.36 10.69 -15.16
CA ILE A 208 9.28 10.66 -14.17
C ILE A 208 8.56 12.00 -14.05
N GLU A 209 9.30 13.13 -14.06
CA GLU A 209 8.70 14.45 -13.88
C GLU A 209 7.64 14.80 -14.93
N PRO A 210 7.81 14.52 -16.23
CA PRO A 210 6.78 14.79 -17.22
C PRO A 210 5.45 14.05 -16.94
N LEU A 211 5.53 12.82 -16.43
CA LEU A 211 4.35 12.04 -16.07
C LEU A 211 3.67 12.59 -14.80
N PHE A 212 4.48 12.96 -13.80
CA PHE A 212 3.97 13.58 -12.58
C PHE A 212 3.24 14.90 -12.87
N GLN A 213 3.77 15.73 -13.77
CA GLN A 213 3.15 17.01 -14.15
C GLN A 213 1.83 16.85 -14.92
N GLN A 214 1.57 15.70 -15.53
CA GLN A 214 0.30 15.39 -16.18
C GLN A 214 -0.81 14.98 -15.19
N LEU A 215 -0.47 14.69 -13.93
CA LEU A 215 -1.48 14.33 -12.93
C LEU A 215 -2.33 15.54 -12.54
N PRO A 216 -3.60 15.32 -12.16
CA PRO A 216 -4.47 16.38 -11.64
C PRO A 216 -3.83 17.09 -10.43
N ASP A 217 -4.10 18.39 -10.29
CA ASP A 217 -3.59 19.21 -9.19
C ASP A 217 -3.91 18.61 -7.81
N GLN A 218 -5.10 18.05 -7.66
CA GLN A 218 -5.51 17.40 -6.42
C GLN A 218 -4.57 16.23 -6.06
N THR A 219 -4.16 15.43 -7.05
CA THR A 219 -3.24 14.30 -6.85
C THR A 219 -1.84 14.79 -6.54
N ARG A 220 -1.33 15.78 -7.28
CA ARG A 220 0.00 16.36 -7.05
C ARG A 220 0.11 17.04 -5.68
N ASN A 221 -0.97 17.69 -5.22
CA ASN A 221 -1.03 18.39 -3.94
C ASN A 221 -1.41 17.48 -2.76
N SER A 222 -1.71 16.22 -2.98
CA SER A 222 -1.93 15.24 -1.91
C SER A 222 -0.66 15.00 -1.06
N ALA A 223 -0.77 14.33 0.06
CA ALA A 223 0.38 14.03 0.91
C ALA A 223 1.41 13.15 0.19
N SER A 224 0.96 12.11 -0.50
CA SER A 224 1.83 11.24 -1.31
C SER A 224 2.42 12.00 -2.51
N GLY A 225 1.62 12.84 -3.20
CA GLY A 225 2.06 13.67 -4.32
C GLY A 225 3.21 14.61 -3.92
N LYS A 226 3.05 15.35 -2.83
CA LYS A 226 4.10 16.24 -2.30
C LYS A 226 5.37 15.48 -1.88
N ASN A 227 5.23 14.31 -1.29
CA ASN A 227 6.39 13.49 -0.93
C ASN A 227 7.10 12.97 -2.18
N PHE A 228 6.35 12.57 -3.20
CA PHE A 228 6.92 12.12 -4.46
C PHE A 228 7.61 13.27 -5.22
N GLU A 229 7.02 14.48 -5.22
CA GLU A 229 7.64 15.68 -5.78
C GLU A 229 9.00 15.99 -5.12
N LYS A 230 9.07 15.94 -3.77
CA LYS A 230 10.34 16.10 -3.05
C LYS A 230 11.39 15.08 -3.50
N ARG A 231 10.96 13.83 -3.72
CA ARG A 231 11.83 12.77 -4.21
C ARG A 231 12.35 13.07 -5.62
N ILE A 232 11.51 13.60 -6.51
CA ILE A 232 11.92 14.08 -7.84
C ILE A 232 12.95 15.20 -7.71
N GLN A 233 12.70 16.19 -6.86
CA GLN A 233 13.63 17.31 -6.67
C GLN A 233 14.97 16.85 -6.08
N SER A 234 14.95 15.93 -5.12
CA SER A 234 16.19 15.34 -4.58
C SER A 234 16.99 14.62 -5.66
N ALA A 235 16.33 13.82 -6.51
CA ALA A 235 17.00 13.14 -7.61
C ALA A 235 17.59 14.14 -8.64
N LYS A 236 16.91 15.25 -8.90
CA LYS A 236 17.45 16.33 -9.78
C LYS A 236 18.70 16.98 -9.18
N SER A 237 18.71 17.25 -7.87
CA SER A 237 19.86 17.89 -7.21
C SER A 237 21.09 16.99 -7.11
N THR A 238 20.91 15.67 -7.19
CA THR A 238 22.00 14.68 -7.11
C THR A 238 22.33 14.04 -8.47
N ALA A 239 21.68 14.49 -9.56
CA ALA A 239 21.93 13.96 -10.90
C ALA A 239 23.38 14.24 -11.35
N ILE A 240 23.91 13.34 -12.16
CA ILE A 240 25.27 13.50 -12.75
C ILE A 240 25.31 14.80 -13.54
N GLY A 241 26.32 15.66 -13.26
CA GLY A 241 26.47 16.98 -13.87
C GLY A 241 25.77 18.11 -13.12
N SER A 242 25.01 17.84 -12.08
CA SER A 242 24.48 18.85 -11.17
C SER A 242 25.57 19.35 -10.22
N MET A 243 25.49 20.64 -9.86
CA MET A 243 26.36 21.19 -8.83
C MET A 243 26.02 20.51 -7.50
N ALA A 244 27.04 20.01 -6.81
CA ALA A 244 26.83 19.39 -5.50
C ALA A 244 26.14 20.40 -4.56
N PRO A 245 25.11 20.00 -3.81
CA PRO A 245 24.52 20.88 -2.82
C PRO A 245 25.56 21.33 -1.80
N GLU A 246 25.57 22.62 -1.48
CA GLU A 246 26.35 23.09 -0.34
C GLU A 246 25.79 22.45 0.93
N PHE A 247 26.66 21.92 1.74
CA PHE A 247 26.29 21.41 3.05
C PHE A 247 27.20 22.05 4.11
N VAL A 248 26.61 22.33 5.25
CA VAL A 248 27.35 22.77 6.43
C VAL A 248 27.24 21.65 7.45
N GLN A 249 28.38 21.20 7.92
CA GLN A 249 28.44 20.19 8.98
C GLN A 249 29.21 20.81 10.16
N ASP A 250 28.74 20.58 11.38
CA ASP A 250 29.47 21.01 12.56
C ASP A 250 30.63 20.06 12.85
N ASP A 251 31.75 20.64 13.26
CA ASP A 251 32.87 19.87 13.80
C ASP A 251 32.51 19.31 15.21
N THR A 252 33.42 18.55 15.81
CA THR A 252 33.21 17.98 17.14
C THR A 252 33.05 19.02 18.25
N LEU A 253 33.27 20.31 17.96
CA LEU A 253 33.10 21.47 18.85
C LEU A 253 31.87 22.32 18.45
N SER A 254 30.95 21.78 17.64
CA SER A 254 29.75 22.46 17.16
C SER A 254 30.06 23.75 16.38
N ARG A 255 31.14 23.77 15.61
CA ARG A 255 31.49 24.89 14.70
C ARG A 255 31.26 24.44 13.26
N PRO A 256 30.56 25.25 12.45
CA PRO A 256 30.32 24.91 11.04
C PRO A 256 31.64 24.84 10.24
N VAL A 257 31.77 23.80 9.42
CA VAL A 257 32.90 23.55 8.52
C VAL A 257 32.39 23.34 7.10
#